data_329cc0b626021d39ab5d60dbbb4b9d69
#
_entry.id   329cc0b626021d39ab5d60dbbb4b9d69
#
_cell.length_a   1.000
_cell.length_b   1.000
_cell.length_c   1.000
_cell.angle_alpha   90.00
_cell.angle_beta   90.00
_cell.angle_gamma   90.00
#
_symmetry.space_group_name_H-M   'P 1'
#
loop_
_entity.id
_entity.type
_entity.pdbx_description
1 polymer ?
#
loop_
_entity_poly.entity_id
_entity_poly.type
_entity_poly.pdbx_seq_one_letter_code
_entity_poly.pdbx_strand_id
1 'polypeptide(L)'
;MKEIRPIAFFRSPLTSKFGIPRQSGLADNLVGKIVFESQYQREEALRGLEDFDYLWLIWGFSANKSTDEGKLTVRPPRLGGNERLGVFATRSPFRPNGLGLSSVRIKRIVDGVIEVVGADLMDGTPIYDV
;
A
#
# COMPACT_ATOMS: atom_id res chain seq x y z
N MET A 1 9.73 -12.10 18.81
CA MET A 1 9.15 -11.17 17.82
C MET A 1 9.15 -11.81 16.45
N LYS A 2 8.12 -11.51 15.68
CA LYS A 2 7.98 -12.07 14.34
C LYS A 2 8.52 -11.09 13.32
N GLU A 3 9.41 -11.55 12.45
CA GLU A 3 9.83 -10.78 11.28
C GLU A 3 8.87 -11.03 10.13
N ILE A 4 8.59 -9.98 9.36
CA ILE A 4 7.82 -10.09 8.13
C ILE A 4 8.70 -9.71 6.96
N ARG A 5 8.46 -10.35 5.82
CA ARG A 5 9.18 -10.11 4.58
C ARG A 5 8.19 -9.78 3.47
N PRO A 6 8.57 -8.93 2.54
CA PRO A 6 7.71 -8.67 1.40
C PRO A 6 7.41 -9.95 0.62
N ILE A 7 6.15 -10.12 0.25
CA ILE A 7 5.73 -11.20 -0.65
C ILE A 7 5.58 -10.70 -2.08
N ALA A 8 5.46 -9.39 -2.24
CA ALA A 8 5.23 -8.76 -3.54
C ALA A 8 5.72 -7.32 -3.50
N PHE A 9 5.80 -6.72 -4.66
CA PHE A 9 6.10 -5.29 -4.82
C PHE A 9 5.06 -4.66 -5.73
N PHE A 10 4.68 -3.44 -5.38
CA PHE A 10 3.75 -2.66 -6.18
C PHE A 10 4.51 -1.99 -7.33
N ARG A 11 3.95 -2.07 -8.54
CA ARG A 11 4.48 -1.38 -9.72
C ARG A 11 3.47 -0.40 -10.25
N SER A 12 3.91 0.83 -10.42
CA SER A 12 3.06 1.93 -10.86
C SER A 12 3.89 2.87 -11.72
N PRO A 13 3.28 3.59 -12.66
CA PRO A 13 3.98 4.65 -13.38
C PRO A 13 4.32 5.85 -12.48
N LEU A 14 3.69 5.96 -11.29
CA LEU A 14 3.98 7.04 -10.34
C LEU A 14 5.17 6.68 -9.48
N THR A 15 6.25 7.44 -9.60
CA THR A 15 7.50 7.20 -8.87
C THR A 15 7.74 8.20 -7.75
N SER A 16 6.93 9.27 -7.67
CA SER A 16 7.06 10.33 -6.67
C SER A 16 5.85 10.36 -5.76
N LYS A 17 6.09 10.55 -4.46
CA LYS A 17 5.00 10.67 -3.50
C LYS A 17 4.09 11.88 -3.75
N PHE A 18 4.58 12.89 -4.46
CA PHE A 18 3.77 14.06 -4.78
C PHE A 18 2.74 13.81 -5.87
N GLY A 19 2.94 12.79 -6.69
CA GLY A 19 1.97 12.39 -7.71
C GLY A 19 1.00 11.32 -7.23
N ILE A 20 1.10 10.86 -5.99
CA ILE A 20 0.30 9.77 -5.45
C ILE A 20 -0.95 10.33 -4.76
N PRO A 21 -2.14 9.81 -5.04
CA PRO A 21 -3.34 10.15 -4.27
C PRO A 21 -3.15 9.84 -2.79
N ARG A 22 -3.73 10.66 -1.93
CA ARG A 22 -3.58 10.50 -0.47
C ARG A 22 -4.44 9.40 0.11
N GLN A 23 -5.42 8.94 -0.64
CA GLN A 23 -6.30 7.84 -0.26
C GLN A 23 -6.51 6.94 -1.45
N SER A 24 -6.65 5.65 -1.20
CA SER A 24 -7.04 4.71 -2.23
C SER A 24 -8.41 5.09 -2.80
N GLY A 25 -8.60 4.87 -4.08
CA GLY A 25 -9.82 5.22 -4.78
C GLY A 25 -9.83 6.59 -5.43
N LEU A 26 -8.86 7.47 -5.11
CA LEU A 26 -8.80 8.81 -5.69
C LEU A 26 -8.24 8.83 -7.12
N ALA A 27 -7.65 7.73 -7.59
CA ALA A 27 -7.07 7.63 -8.92
C ALA A 27 -7.61 6.38 -9.63
N ASP A 28 -8.91 6.35 -9.87
CA ASP A 28 -9.60 5.17 -10.42
C ASP A 28 -9.09 4.75 -11.80
N ASN A 29 -8.47 5.66 -12.55
CA ASN A 29 -7.93 5.36 -13.87
C ASN A 29 -6.47 4.88 -13.85
N LEU A 30 -5.81 4.96 -12.70
CA LEU A 30 -4.44 4.49 -12.58
C LEU A 30 -4.44 2.98 -12.32
N VAL A 31 -3.75 2.26 -13.18
CA VAL A 31 -3.58 0.82 -13.04
C VAL A 31 -2.22 0.55 -12.43
N GLY A 32 -2.23 -0.10 -11.28
CA GLY A 32 -1.02 -0.61 -10.67
C GLY A 32 -0.96 -2.11 -10.78
N LYS A 33 0.21 -2.67 -10.53
CA LYS A 33 0.44 -4.12 -10.58
C LYS A 33 1.03 -4.60 -9.28
N ILE A 34 0.51 -5.71 -8.79
CA ILE A 34 1.08 -6.43 -7.66
C ILE A 34 1.90 -7.57 -8.25
N VAL A 35 3.22 -7.47 -8.13
CA VAL A 35 4.16 -8.45 -8.69
C VAL A 35 4.78 -9.22 -7.55
N PHE A 36 4.42 -10.49 -7.46
CA PHE A 36 4.87 -11.36 -6.37
C PHE A 36 6.34 -11.75 -6.52
N GLU A 37 6.98 -12.03 -5.40
CA GLU A 37 8.29 -12.69 -5.38
C GLU A 37 8.19 -14.06 -6.03
N SER A 38 9.29 -14.52 -6.62
CA SER A 38 9.29 -15.72 -7.47
C SER A 38 8.72 -16.96 -6.78
N GLN A 39 8.96 -17.13 -5.49
CA GLN A 39 8.45 -18.30 -4.76
C GLN A 39 6.93 -18.30 -4.60
N TYR A 40 6.28 -17.15 -4.80
CA TYR A 40 4.84 -17.01 -4.68
C TYR A 40 4.14 -16.84 -6.03
N GLN A 41 4.90 -16.85 -7.14
CA GLN A 41 4.34 -16.74 -8.49
C GLN A 41 3.78 -18.09 -8.94
N ARG A 42 2.76 -18.54 -8.24
CA ARG A 42 2.11 -19.81 -8.51
C ARG A 42 0.62 -19.61 -8.64
N GLU A 43 0.02 -20.27 -9.62
CA GLU A 43 -1.42 -20.20 -9.83
C GLU A 43 -2.19 -20.56 -8.57
N GLU A 44 -1.73 -21.59 -7.86
CA GLU A 44 -2.40 -22.06 -6.65
C GLU A 44 -2.51 -21.00 -5.55
N ALA A 45 -1.56 -20.06 -5.51
CA ALA A 45 -1.57 -18.98 -4.50
C ALA A 45 -2.65 -17.94 -4.79
N LEU A 46 -3.07 -17.80 -6.04
CA LEU A 46 -4.06 -16.81 -6.46
C LEU A 46 -5.42 -17.44 -6.79
N ARG A 47 -5.53 -18.75 -6.68
CA ARG A 47 -6.76 -19.45 -7.05
C ARG A 47 -7.94 -18.97 -6.20
N GLY A 48 -9.02 -18.57 -6.86
CA GLY A 48 -10.22 -18.06 -6.21
C GLY A 48 -10.24 -16.54 -6.05
N LEU A 49 -9.10 -15.88 -6.24
CA LEU A 49 -9.02 -14.43 -6.08
C LEU A 49 -9.85 -13.68 -7.12
N GLU A 50 -10.03 -14.26 -8.29
CA GLU A 50 -10.86 -13.71 -9.36
C GLU A 50 -12.34 -13.58 -9.00
N ASP A 51 -12.78 -14.24 -7.93
CA ASP A 51 -14.15 -14.15 -7.45
C ASP A 51 -14.40 -12.92 -6.56
N PHE A 52 -13.36 -12.17 -6.25
CA PHE A 52 -13.45 -10.97 -5.45
C PHE A 52 -13.29 -9.71 -6.29
N ASP A 53 -13.97 -8.66 -5.91
CA ASP A 53 -13.87 -7.35 -6.59
C ASP A 53 -12.77 -6.48 -5.97
N TYR A 54 -12.53 -6.64 -4.68
CA TYR A 54 -11.56 -5.86 -3.92
C TYR A 54 -10.64 -6.76 -3.13
N LEU A 55 -9.46 -6.22 -2.82
CA LEU A 55 -8.56 -6.88 -1.88
C LEU A 55 -7.91 -5.86 -0.97
N TRP A 56 -7.46 -6.33 0.18
CA TRP A 56 -6.67 -5.55 1.13
C TRP A 56 -5.20 -5.74 0.83
N LEU A 57 -4.44 -4.66 0.96
CA LEU A 57 -2.98 -4.71 0.89
C LEU A 57 -2.41 -4.25 2.22
N ILE A 58 -1.52 -5.05 2.77
CA ILE A 58 -0.68 -4.65 3.91
C ILE A 58 0.70 -4.38 3.33
N TRP A 59 1.15 -3.14 3.44
CA TRP A 59 2.36 -2.70 2.75
C TRP A 59 3.22 -1.83 3.65
N GLY A 60 4.45 -1.56 3.25
CA GLY A 60 5.40 -0.77 4.02
C GLY A 60 5.67 0.59 3.41
N PHE A 61 5.77 1.60 4.26
CA PHE A 61 6.19 2.94 3.85
C PHE A 61 7.69 2.92 3.61
N SER A 62 8.10 2.90 2.35
CA SER A 62 9.51 2.81 1.98
C SER A 62 10.15 4.17 1.72
N ALA A 63 9.35 5.21 1.47
CA ALA A 63 9.84 6.53 1.11
C ALA A 63 10.03 7.47 2.31
N ASN A 64 9.65 7.04 3.49
CA ASN A 64 9.75 7.84 4.71
C ASN A 64 10.90 7.39 5.58
N LYS A 65 11.90 8.24 5.66
CA LYS A 65 12.89 8.14 6.73
C LYS A 65 12.43 9.11 7.81
N SER A 66 11.82 8.56 8.83
CA SER A 66 11.24 9.37 9.88
C SER A 66 12.29 9.99 10.78
N THR A 67 12.34 11.32 10.77
CA THR A 67 12.98 12.06 11.85
C THR A 67 12.06 12.16 13.07
N ASP A 68 10.82 11.71 12.92
CA ASP A 68 9.81 11.70 13.97
C ASP A 68 9.70 10.34 14.64
N GLU A 69 10.72 9.51 14.51
CA GLU A 69 10.76 8.20 15.15
C GLU A 69 10.54 8.33 16.65
N GLY A 70 9.60 7.55 17.17
CA GLY A 70 9.22 7.59 18.57
C GLY A 70 8.12 8.60 18.90
N LYS A 71 7.75 9.49 18.00
CA LYS A 71 6.63 10.38 18.19
C LYS A 71 5.31 9.67 17.89
N LEU A 72 4.33 9.89 18.74
CA LEU A 72 3.05 9.22 18.63
C LEU A 72 1.91 10.14 18.18
N THR A 73 2.22 11.38 17.81
CA THR A 73 1.25 12.32 17.29
C THR A 73 1.72 12.93 15.98
N VAL A 74 0.76 13.28 15.13
CA VAL A 74 1.01 13.91 13.84
C VAL A 74 -0.02 15.03 13.61
N ARG A 75 0.27 15.89 12.64
CA ARG A 75 -0.64 16.94 12.19
C ARG A 75 -1.07 16.63 10.76
N PRO A 76 -2.22 15.96 10.57
CA PRO A 76 -2.66 15.60 9.22
C PRO A 76 -2.96 16.85 8.39
N PRO A 77 -2.41 16.98 7.17
CA PRO A 77 -2.66 18.15 6.32
C PRO A 77 -4.15 18.33 5.96
N ARG A 78 -4.88 17.22 5.86
CA ARG A 78 -6.30 17.24 5.52
C ARG A 78 -7.17 17.94 6.55
N LEU A 79 -6.69 18.01 7.77
CA LEU A 79 -7.37 18.70 8.87
C LEU A 79 -6.81 20.10 9.08
N GLY A 80 -6.14 20.66 8.06
CA GLY A 80 -5.57 22.00 8.12
C GLY A 80 -4.21 22.07 8.79
N GLY A 81 -3.68 20.95 9.27
CA GLY A 81 -2.36 20.89 9.89
C GLY A 81 -2.26 21.53 11.26
N ASN A 82 -3.38 22.02 11.82
CA ASN A 82 -3.37 22.75 13.08
C ASN A 82 -3.64 21.89 14.30
N GLU A 83 -4.13 20.68 14.11
CA GLU A 83 -4.48 19.78 15.18
C GLU A 83 -3.57 18.58 15.19
N ARG A 84 -3.02 18.25 16.35
CA ARG A 84 -2.23 17.04 16.51
C ARG A 84 -3.13 15.90 16.92
N LEU A 85 -3.00 14.78 16.19
CA LEU A 85 -3.73 13.56 16.45
C LEU A 85 -2.76 12.43 16.74
N GLY A 86 -3.21 11.45 17.50
CA GLY A 86 -2.47 10.21 17.67
C GLY A 86 -2.28 9.49 16.34
N VAL A 87 -1.13 8.88 16.12
CA VAL A 87 -0.84 8.18 14.85
C VAL A 87 -1.86 7.10 14.56
N PHE A 88 -2.43 6.46 15.58
CA PHE A 88 -3.41 5.39 15.39
C PHE A 88 -4.78 5.89 14.97
N ALA A 89 -5.02 7.19 15.07
CA ALA A 89 -6.24 7.83 14.57
C ALA A 89 -6.08 8.35 13.14
N THR A 90 -4.96 8.07 12.49
CA THR A 90 -4.61 8.58 11.17
C THR A 90 -4.06 7.45 10.31
N ARG A 91 -3.80 7.77 9.04
CA ARG A 91 -3.05 6.90 8.12
C ARG A 91 -1.61 7.37 7.94
N SER A 92 -1.06 8.02 8.95
CA SER A 92 0.30 8.56 8.91
C SER A 92 1.33 7.47 8.64
N PRO A 93 2.36 7.77 7.82
CA PRO A 93 3.49 6.85 7.63
C PRO A 93 4.40 6.75 8.86
N PHE A 94 4.27 7.66 9.82
CA PHE A 94 5.11 7.68 11.02
C PHE A 94 4.57 6.74 12.11
N ARG A 95 4.02 5.62 11.69
CA ARG A 95 3.53 4.57 12.57
C ARG A 95 4.71 3.73 13.10
N PRO A 96 4.57 3.11 14.28
CA PRO A 96 5.67 2.35 14.87
C PRO A 96 6.30 1.30 13.96
N ASN A 97 5.50 0.60 13.16
CA ASN A 97 6.02 -0.41 12.23
C ASN A 97 6.04 0.06 10.77
N GLY A 98 5.62 1.30 10.50
CA GLY A 98 5.61 1.82 9.14
C GLY A 98 4.73 1.06 8.17
N LEU A 99 3.64 0.47 8.65
CA LEU A 99 2.74 -0.32 7.81
C LEU A 99 1.53 0.49 7.36
N GLY A 100 1.13 0.26 6.13
CA GLY A 100 -0.09 0.82 5.57
C GLY A 100 -1.09 -0.29 5.26
N LEU A 101 -2.36 0.07 5.19
CA LEU A 101 -3.45 -0.80 4.82
C LEU A 101 -4.30 -0.09 3.78
N SER A 102 -4.50 -0.74 2.64
CA SER A 102 -5.30 -0.18 1.56
C SER A 102 -6.26 -1.21 1.01
N SER A 103 -7.44 -0.76 0.63
CA SER A 103 -8.40 -1.55 -0.14
C SER A 103 -8.31 -1.08 -1.59
N VAL A 104 -8.08 -2.00 -2.50
CA VAL A 104 -7.96 -1.69 -3.92
C VAL A 104 -8.87 -2.59 -4.73
N ARG A 105 -9.33 -2.11 -5.89
CA ARG A 105 -10.18 -2.88 -6.76
C ARG A 105 -9.34 -3.72 -7.71
N ILE A 106 -9.69 -4.99 -7.82
CA ILE A 106 -9.05 -5.91 -8.76
C ILE A 106 -9.56 -5.58 -10.16
N LYS A 107 -8.65 -5.25 -11.08
CA LYS A 107 -9.00 -5.07 -12.47
C LYS A 107 -8.98 -6.40 -13.22
N ARG A 108 -7.87 -7.13 -13.07
CA ARG A 108 -7.71 -8.47 -13.64
C ARG A 108 -6.47 -9.13 -13.08
N ILE A 109 -6.37 -10.44 -13.28
CA ILE A 109 -5.20 -11.23 -12.90
C ILE A 109 -4.68 -11.88 -14.18
N VAL A 110 -3.43 -11.59 -14.53
CA VAL A 110 -2.81 -12.09 -15.76
C VAL A 110 -1.40 -12.57 -15.43
N ASP A 111 -1.12 -13.83 -15.77
CA ASP A 111 0.22 -14.42 -15.62
C ASP A 111 0.81 -14.27 -14.21
N GLY A 112 -0.03 -14.43 -13.19
CA GLY A 112 0.41 -14.33 -11.80
C GLY A 112 0.59 -12.91 -11.30
N VAL A 113 0.19 -11.91 -12.06
CA VAL A 113 0.22 -10.50 -11.69
C VAL A 113 -1.19 -10.01 -11.47
N ILE A 114 -1.43 -9.34 -10.34
CA ILE A 114 -2.73 -8.74 -10.05
C ILE A 114 -2.70 -7.28 -10.50
N GLU A 115 -3.53 -6.92 -11.47
CA GLU A 115 -3.72 -5.52 -11.86
C GLU A 115 -4.84 -4.93 -11.04
N VAL A 116 -4.56 -3.78 -10.41
CA VAL A 116 -5.49 -3.11 -9.49
C VAL A 116 -5.65 -1.65 -9.87
N VAL A 117 -6.78 -1.07 -9.45
CA VAL A 117 -7.04 0.35 -9.61
C VAL A 117 -7.38 0.97 -8.24
N GLY A 118 -7.15 2.27 -8.12
CA GLY A 118 -7.45 2.99 -6.89
C GLY A 118 -6.41 2.84 -5.79
N ALA A 119 -5.21 2.39 -6.12
CA ALA A 119 -4.13 2.27 -5.16
C ALA A 119 -3.44 3.61 -4.91
N ASP A 120 -3.02 3.82 -3.69
CA ASP A 120 -2.30 5.02 -3.24
C ASP A 120 -0.84 4.71 -2.92
N LEU A 121 -0.27 3.70 -3.56
CA LEU A 121 1.09 3.24 -3.30
C LEU A 121 2.06 3.76 -4.36
N MET A 122 3.29 4.02 -3.92
CA MET A 122 4.39 4.37 -4.82
C MET A 122 4.91 3.13 -5.53
N ASP A 123 5.50 3.35 -6.71
CA ASP A 123 6.24 2.28 -7.40
C ASP A 123 7.35 1.74 -6.50
N GLY A 124 7.46 0.42 -6.45
CA GLY A 124 8.46 -0.25 -5.62
C GLY A 124 8.06 -0.48 -4.18
N THR A 125 6.84 -0.08 -3.78
CA THR A 125 6.37 -0.30 -2.41
C THR A 125 6.32 -1.79 -2.08
N PRO A 126 6.93 -2.21 -0.98
CA PRO A 126 6.85 -3.61 -0.55
C PRO A 126 5.47 -3.94 -0.02
N ILE A 127 4.96 -5.09 -0.39
CA ILE A 127 3.66 -5.62 0.05
C ILE A 127 3.94 -6.85 0.91
N TYR A 128 3.41 -6.84 2.12
CA TYR A 128 3.67 -7.91 3.10
C TYR A 128 2.56 -8.94 3.14
N ASP A 129 1.35 -8.56 2.76
CA ASP A 129 0.23 -9.50 2.70
C ASP A 129 -0.88 -8.93 1.81
N VAL A 130 -1.70 -9.84 1.36
CA VAL A 130 -2.83 -9.53 0.46
C VAL A 130 -4.09 -10.19 1.00
#